data_27d5abb02cecb88e2c644ce36fda5ed2
#
_entry.id   27d5abb02cecb88e2c644ce36fda5ed2
#
_cell.length_a   1.000
_cell.length_b   1.000
_cell.length_c   1.000
_cell.angle_alpha   90.00
_cell.angle_beta   90.00
_cell.angle_gamma   90.00
#
_symmetry.space_group_name_H-M   'P 1'
#
loop_
_entity.id
_entity.type
_entity.pdbx_description
1 polymer ?
#
loop_
_entity_poly.entity_id
_entity_poly.type
_entity_poly.pdbx_seq_one_letter_code
_entity_poly.pdbx_strand_id
1 'polypeptide(L)'
;LGDVYKRQEYGSVKVVGGGAKSPVWLQTMANVLNVSVEKMEGMIGPAFGIALLASYKNENFSSLQRITEGNVITECCYQPDRKAASFCEKKYEKYLRMRKGLKYIENGSKVI
;
A
#
# COMPACT_ATOMS: atom_id res chain seq x y z
N LEU A 1 -19.43 3.45 5.30
CA LEU A 1 -18.41 3.32 4.20
C LEU A 1 -17.01 3.02 4.73
N GLY A 2 -16.57 3.60 5.85
CA GLY A 2 -15.25 3.32 6.44
C GLY A 2 -15.05 1.89 6.94
N ASP A 3 -16.10 1.20 7.38
CA ASP A 3 -16.01 -0.17 7.91
C ASP A 3 -15.93 -1.25 6.83
N VAL A 4 -16.42 -0.99 5.63
CA VAL A 4 -16.35 -1.96 4.51
C VAL A 4 -14.90 -2.10 4.04
N TYR A 5 -14.12 -1.02 4.02
CA TYR A 5 -12.70 -1.06 3.65
C TYR A 5 -11.79 -1.67 4.73
N LYS A 6 -12.17 -1.60 6.00
CA LYS A 6 -11.40 -2.19 7.11
C LYS A 6 -11.45 -3.72 7.17
N ARG A 7 -12.37 -4.35 6.46
CA ARG A 7 -12.56 -5.81 6.44
C ARG A 7 -11.96 -6.50 5.22
N GLN A 8 -11.30 -5.77 4.34
CA GLN A 8 -10.61 -6.38 3.21
C GLN A 8 -9.31 -7.01 3.69
N GLU A 9 -9.22 -8.33 3.63
CA GLU A 9 -7.96 -9.03 3.82
C GLU A 9 -7.13 -8.89 2.54
N TYR A 10 -6.06 -8.15 2.63
CA TYR A 10 -5.08 -8.02 1.54
C TYR A 10 -4.06 -9.14 1.66
N GLY A 11 -3.92 -9.97 0.64
CA GLY A 11 -2.88 -11.01 0.60
C GLY A 11 -1.48 -10.42 0.46
N SER A 12 -1.33 -9.40 -0.36
CA SER A 12 -0.09 -8.63 -0.55
C SER A 12 -0.37 -7.22 -1.04
N VAL A 13 0.61 -6.33 -0.88
CA VAL A 13 0.58 -4.95 -1.38
C VAL A 13 1.73 -4.75 -2.36
N LYS A 14 1.41 -4.34 -3.57
CA LYS A 14 2.41 -4.00 -4.61
C LYS A 14 2.83 -2.54 -4.46
N VAL A 15 4.15 -2.30 -4.39
CA VAL A 15 4.71 -0.95 -4.22
C VAL A 15 5.46 -0.53 -5.47
N VAL A 16 5.18 0.69 -5.92
CA VAL A 16 5.79 1.31 -7.08
C VAL A 16 6.28 2.72 -6.74
N GLY A 17 7.15 3.27 -7.58
CA GLY A 17 7.67 4.62 -7.45
C GLY A 17 8.97 4.71 -6.64
N GLY A 18 9.35 5.93 -6.28
CA GLY A 18 10.65 6.21 -5.65
C GLY A 18 10.90 5.47 -4.32
N GLY A 19 9.86 5.34 -3.50
CA GLY A 19 9.92 4.62 -2.21
C GLY A 19 10.22 3.13 -2.36
N ALA A 20 9.84 2.53 -3.49
CA ALA A 20 10.12 1.12 -3.79
C ALA A 20 11.61 0.81 -3.98
N LYS A 21 12.46 1.83 -4.11
CA LYS A 21 13.92 1.67 -4.22
C LYS A 21 14.60 1.42 -2.87
N SER A 22 13.95 1.67 -1.76
CA SER A 22 14.52 1.51 -0.41
C SER A 22 14.06 0.22 0.25
N PRO A 23 14.94 -0.78 0.45
CA PRO A 23 14.61 -2.02 1.16
C PRO A 23 14.10 -1.77 2.58
N VAL A 24 14.69 -0.80 3.29
CA VAL A 24 14.27 -0.42 4.64
C VAL A 24 12.85 0.10 4.65
N TRP A 25 12.48 0.90 3.66
CA TRP A 25 11.13 1.43 3.52
C TRP A 25 10.11 0.33 3.25
N LEU A 26 10.42 -0.59 2.34
CA LEU A 26 9.56 -1.73 2.00
C LEU A 26 9.36 -2.67 3.19
N GLN A 27 10.42 -2.98 3.94
CA GLN A 27 10.33 -3.78 5.16
C GLN A 27 9.51 -3.07 6.24
N THR A 28 9.69 -1.76 6.39
CA THR A 28 8.89 -0.95 7.33
C THR A 28 7.42 -0.98 6.95
N MET A 29 7.08 -0.84 5.67
CA MET A 29 5.70 -0.94 5.21
C MET A 29 5.10 -2.32 5.50
N ALA A 30 5.84 -3.41 5.23
CA ALA A 30 5.40 -4.76 5.54
C ALA A 30 5.09 -4.92 7.05
N ASN A 31 5.96 -4.40 7.91
CA ASN A 31 5.79 -4.47 9.36
C ASN A 31 4.61 -3.63 9.87
N VAL A 32 4.43 -2.42 9.34
CA VAL A 32 3.35 -1.50 9.74
C VAL A 32 1.99 -2.01 9.28
N LEU A 33 1.91 -2.50 8.05
CA LEU A 33 0.66 -3.00 7.46
C LEU A 33 0.37 -4.45 7.88
N ASN A 34 1.37 -5.16 8.39
CA ASN A 34 1.33 -6.58 8.72
C ASN A 34 0.86 -7.45 7.53
N VAL A 35 1.32 -7.11 6.33
CA VAL A 35 1.07 -7.84 5.09
C VAL A 35 2.33 -7.94 4.26
N SER A 36 2.38 -8.90 3.34
CA SER A 36 3.47 -9.01 2.36
C SER A 36 3.52 -7.77 1.48
N VAL A 37 4.72 -7.22 1.29
CA VAL A 37 4.97 -6.10 0.37
C VAL A 37 5.80 -6.58 -0.80
N GLU A 38 5.28 -6.41 -2.00
CA GLU A 38 5.92 -6.82 -3.23
C GLU A 38 6.53 -5.61 -3.95
N LYS A 39 7.82 -5.70 -4.24
CA LYS A 39 8.51 -4.76 -5.12
C LYS A 39 8.36 -5.23 -6.55
N MET A 40 7.91 -4.35 -7.43
CA MET A 40 7.79 -4.64 -8.84
C MET A 40 9.12 -4.47 -9.57
N GLU A 41 9.38 -5.34 -10.55
CA GLU A 41 10.53 -5.23 -11.43
C GLU A 41 10.39 -4.04 -12.38
N GLY A 42 11.49 -3.31 -12.62
CA GLY A 42 11.54 -2.20 -13.55
C GLY A 42 10.86 -0.91 -13.07
N MET A 43 10.67 0.01 -14.01
CA MET A 43 10.06 1.32 -13.76
C MET A 43 8.53 1.26 -13.98
N ILE A 44 7.84 0.53 -13.11
CA ILE A 44 6.38 0.46 -13.14
C ILE A 44 5.80 1.73 -12.49
N GLY A 45 5.02 2.46 -13.24
CA GLY A 45 4.39 3.70 -12.81
C GLY A 45 3.16 4.03 -13.66
N PRO A 46 2.53 5.20 -13.47
CA PRO A 46 1.33 5.59 -14.21
C PRO A 46 1.49 5.53 -15.74
N ALA A 47 2.63 5.97 -16.25
CA ALA A 47 2.93 5.92 -17.68
C ALA A 47 2.95 4.49 -18.22
N PHE A 48 3.49 3.54 -17.46
CA PHE A 48 3.49 2.13 -17.83
C PHE A 48 2.05 1.57 -17.86
N GLY A 49 1.23 1.91 -16.87
CA GLY A 49 -0.19 1.52 -16.84
C GLY A 49 -0.96 2.05 -18.06
N ILE A 50 -0.72 3.31 -18.46
CA ILE A 50 -1.31 3.90 -19.65
C ILE A 50 -0.83 3.17 -20.92
N ALA A 51 0.46 2.82 -21.00
CA ALA A 51 0.99 2.06 -22.13
C ALA A 51 0.36 0.66 -22.24
N LEU A 52 0.14 -0.03 -21.11
CA LEU A 52 -0.58 -1.30 -21.09
C LEU A 52 -2.03 -1.15 -21.56
N LEU A 53 -2.73 -0.11 -21.10
CA LEU A 53 -4.09 0.18 -21.57
C LEU A 53 -4.13 0.52 -23.06
N ALA A 54 -3.16 1.26 -23.57
CA ALA A 54 -3.05 1.58 -24.99
C ALA A 54 -2.78 0.34 -25.86
N SER A 55 -2.07 -0.65 -25.34
CA SER A 55 -1.85 -1.93 -26.02
C SER A 55 -3.08 -2.83 -26.03
N TYR A 56 -4.05 -2.54 -25.17
CA TYR A 56 -5.34 -3.23 -25.05
C TYR A 56 -6.31 -2.75 -26.15
N LYS A 57 -6.14 -3.21 -27.35
CA LYS A 57 -6.96 -2.85 -28.52
C LYS A 57 -8.35 -3.50 -28.46
N ASN A 58 -9.30 -2.93 -27.71
CA ASN A 58 -10.71 -3.37 -27.69
C ASN A 58 -10.94 -4.88 -27.46
N GLU A 59 -10.02 -5.54 -26.77
CA GLU A 59 -10.16 -6.93 -26.41
C GLU A 59 -10.98 -7.09 -25.12
N ASN A 60 -11.36 -8.30 -24.75
CA ASN A 60 -12.13 -8.56 -23.55
C ASN A 60 -11.26 -8.47 -22.27
N PHE A 61 -11.91 -8.40 -21.10
CA PHE A 61 -11.23 -8.27 -19.80
C PHE A 61 -10.16 -9.35 -19.54
N SER A 62 -10.36 -10.57 -20.05
CA SER A 62 -9.39 -11.66 -19.94
C SER A 62 -8.08 -11.38 -20.66
N SER A 63 -8.12 -10.61 -21.75
CA SER A 63 -6.92 -10.18 -22.48
C SER A 63 -6.14 -9.11 -21.70
N LEU A 64 -6.83 -8.19 -21.01
CA LEU A 64 -6.20 -7.21 -20.14
C LEU A 64 -5.49 -7.89 -18.97
N GLN A 65 -6.11 -8.89 -18.37
CA GLN A 65 -5.50 -9.68 -17.30
C GLN A 65 -4.21 -10.37 -17.76
N ARG A 66 -4.22 -10.99 -18.93
CA ARG A 66 -3.04 -11.63 -19.53
C ARG A 66 -1.90 -10.64 -19.79
N ILE A 67 -2.24 -9.46 -20.30
CA ILE A 67 -1.25 -8.39 -20.56
C ILE A 67 -0.61 -7.94 -19.24
N THR A 68 -1.42 -7.74 -18.19
CA THR A 68 -0.90 -7.33 -16.87
C THR A 68 -0.05 -8.43 -16.23
N GLU A 69 -0.51 -9.66 -16.21
CA GLU A 69 0.23 -10.81 -15.66
C GLU A 69 1.58 -11.04 -16.33
N GLY A 70 1.66 -10.83 -17.65
CA GLY A 70 2.90 -10.98 -18.42
C GLY A 70 3.90 -9.82 -18.27
N ASN A 71 3.44 -8.64 -17.84
CA ASN A 71 4.26 -7.42 -17.80
C ASN A 71 4.49 -6.86 -16.39
N VAL A 72 3.71 -7.29 -15.40
CA VAL A 72 3.85 -6.85 -14.00
C VAL A 72 4.51 -7.96 -13.19
N ILE A 73 5.84 -7.93 -13.14
CA ILE A 73 6.65 -8.97 -12.51
C ILE A 73 7.10 -8.51 -11.13
N THR A 74 6.99 -9.39 -10.14
CA THR A 74 7.51 -9.14 -8.79
C THR A 74 9.00 -9.43 -8.75
N GLU A 75 9.81 -8.42 -8.39
CA GLU A 75 11.27 -8.55 -8.22
C GLU A 75 11.62 -9.24 -6.90
N CYS A 76 11.02 -8.78 -5.82
CA CYS A 76 11.19 -9.36 -4.49
C CYS A 76 9.99 -9.08 -3.59
N CYS A 77 9.89 -9.86 -2.49
CA CYS A 77 8.81 -9.79 -1.54
C CYS A 77 9.35 -9.62 -0.12
N TYR A 78 8.78 -8.69 0.63
CA TYR A 78 9.12 -8.39 2.02
C TYR A 78 8.01 -8.91 2.92
N GLN A 79 8.34 -9.87 3.76
CA GLN A 79 7.39 -10.42 4.73
C GLN A 79 7.42 -9.60 6.04
N PRO A 80 6.27 -9.42 6.70
CA PRO A 80 6.25 -8.74 7.98
C PRO A 80 6.98 -9.56 9.06
N ASP A 81 7.81 -8.89 9.85
CA ASP A 81 8.35 -9.45 11.10
C ASP A 81 7.29 -9.31 12.20
N ARG A 82 6.92 -10.41 12.84
CA ARG A 82 5.84 -10.44 13.84
C ARG A 82 6.09 -9.54 15.05
N LYS A 83 7.35 -9.46 15.52
CA LYS A 83 7.72 -8.61 16.66
C LYS A 83 7.64 -7.13 16.27
N ALA A 84 8.20 -6.79 15.10
CA ALA A 84 8.14 -5.44 14.58
C ALA A 84 6.71 -5.00 14.26
N ALA A 85 5.88 -5.87 13.69
CA ALA A 85 4.46 -5.59 13.42
C ALA A 85 3.69 -5.29 14.71
N SER A 86 3.84 -6.12 15.75
CA SER A 86 3.21 -5.88 17.07
C SER A 86 3.68 -4.56 17.71
N PHE A 87 4.96 -4.22 17.55
CA PHE A 87 5.47 -2.92 18.01
C PHE A 87 4.85 -1.76 17.24
N CYS A 88 4.75 -1.87 15.92
CA CYS A 88 4.12 -0.87 15.05
C CYS A 88 2.65 -0.66 15.40
N GLU A 89 1.90 -1.73 15.66
CA GLU A 89 0.50 -1.66 16.06
C GLU A 89 0.31 -0.84 17.34
N LYS A 90 1.11 -1.10 18.38
CA LYS A 90 1.08 -0.30 19.63
C LYS A 90 1.40 1.17 19.38
N LYS A 91 2.35 1.47 18.47
CA LYS A 91 2.68 2.85 18.08
C LYS A 91 1.54 3.51 17.32
N TYR A 92 0.86 2.77 16.45
CA TYR A 92 -0.29 3.26 15.71
C TYR A 92 -1.48 3.58 16.62
N GLU A 93 -1.78 2.74 17.61
CA GLU A 93 -2.79 3.03 18.63
C GLU A 93 -2.47 4.32 19.40
N LYS A 94 -1.20 4.51 19.77
CA LYS A 94 -0.75 5.76 20.41
C LYS A 94 -0.95 6.96 19.49
N TYR A 95 -0.60 6.84 18.22
CA TYR A 95 -0.82 7.86 17.20
C TYR A 95 -2.30 8.23 17.09
N LEU A 96 -3.20 7.25 17.02
CA LEU A 96 -4.64 7.48 16.94
C LEU A 96 -5.18 8.24 18.17
N ARG A 97 -4.69 7.90 19.38
CA ARG A 97 -5.06 8.62 20.61
C ARG A 97 -4.58 10.08 20.57
N MET A 98 -3.35 10.32 20.15
CA MET A 98 -2.80 11.67 20.01
C MET A 98 -3.59 12.49 18.96
N ARG A 99 -3.90 11.90 17.82
CA ARG A 99 -4.71 12.53 16.76
C ARG A 99 -6.10 12.92 17.24
N LYS A 100 -6.76 12.07 18.04
CA LYS A 100 -8.06 12.41 18.66
C LYS A 100 -7.94 13.61 19.61
N GLY A 101 -6.89 13.63 20.45
CA GLY A 101 -6.63 14.75 21.36
C GLY A 101 -6.39 16.06 20.64
N LEU A 102 -5.59 16.05 19.54
CA LEU A 102 -5.35 17.24 18.73
C LEU A 102 -6.64 17.77 18.09
N LYS A 103 -7.48 16.89 17.54
CA LYS A 103 -8.79 17.31 16.98
C LYS A 103 -9.71 17.92 18.04
N TYR A 104 -9.68 17.42 19.26
CA TYR A 104 -10.45 17.99 20.36
C TYR A 104 -10.00 19.41 20.71
N ILE A 105 -8.68 19.64 20.76
CA ILE A 105 -8.10 20.96 21.03
C ILE A 105 -8.45 21.94 19.89
N GLU A 106 -8.30 21.54 18.63
CA GLU A 106 -8.61 22.35 17.46
C GLU A 106 -10.08 22.77 17.41
N ASN A 107 -11.00 21.84 17.71
CA ASN A 107 -12.43 22.14 17.77
C ASN A 107 -12.81 22.99 18.99
N GLY A 108 -12.12 22.84 20.11
CA GLY A 108 -12.30 23.69 21.32
C GLY A 108 -11.84 25.14 21.10
N SER A 109 -10.85 25.36 20.25
CA SER A 109 -10.35 26.71 19.90
C SER A 109 -11.30 27.50 19.00
N LYS A 110 -12.32 26.86 18.43
CA LYS A 110 -13.36 27.53 17.61
C LYS A 110 -14.51 28.12 18.43
N VAL A 111 -14.48 28.03 19.74
CA VAL A 111 -15.53 28.52 20.65
C VAL A 111 -15.16 29.86 21.30
N ILE A 112 -14.10 30.51 20.83
CA ILE A 112 -13.72 31.87 21.26
C ILE A 112 -13.96 32.86 20.15
#